data_27d69e67a56f7a763797ac05a41c9789
#
_entry.id   27d69e67a56f7a763797ac05a41c9789
#
_cell.length_a   1.000
_cell.length_b   1.000
_cell.length_c   1.000
_cell.angle_alpha   90.00
_cell.angle_beta   90.00
_cell.angle_gamma   90.00
#
_symmetry.space_group_name_H-M   'P 1'
#
loop_
_entity.id
_entity.type
_entity.pdbx_description
1 polymer ?
#
loop_
_entity_poly.entity_id
_entity_poly.type
_entity_poly.pdbx_seq_one_letter_code
_entity_poly.pdbx_strand_id
1 'polypeptide(L)'
;VQTKALIAQADEYKISLTAEEQAQAEQEAEDFYNSLTDEQLKETGMEADTPSRVLQENALAKKIYDHVMSDSSAEVSDEQARMTTFYDMFFECYYEDDFGNIVVYSKDKIAEQKQKADEAYTSIKQQLSDNPNLNITFLGHTNSLQYAGSHTMSKDQILESYGQEVLDTLYDMQDGDISQVIETENGYHIFQMTYLTDEKATAANKAELTKEANDAYFNNLLTNWVSKIDKDYTYSKSVNTDVYSMITFN
;
A
#
# COMPACT_ATOMS: atom_id res chain seq x y z
N VAL A 1 18.76 -12.43 -12.70
CA VAL A 1 19.50 -11.14 -12.72
C VAL A 1 19.77 -10.67 -11.30
N GLN A 2 18.75 -10.53 -10.44
CA GLN A 2 18.90 -10.04 -9.06
C GLN A 2 19.91 -10.86 -8.24
N THR A 3 19.80 -12.20 -8.24
CA THR A 3 20.71 -13.10 -7.54
C THR A 3 22.17 -12.88 -7.96
N LYS A 4 22.42 -12.77 -9.26
CA LYS A 4 23.78 -12.54 -9.78
C LYS A 4 24.30 -11.14 -9.46
N ALA A 5 23.44 -10.12 -9.46
CA ALA A 5 23.82 -8.76 -9.07
C ALA A 5 24.18 -8.67 -7.58
N LEU A 6 23.44 -9.38 -6.72
CA LEU A 6 23.77 -9.51 -5.29
C LEU A 6 25.11 -10.22 -5.08
N ILE A 7 25.29 -11.40 -5.66
CA ILE A 7 26.52 -12.19 -5.52
C ILE A 7 27.76 -11.40 -5.96
N ALA A 8 27.63 -10.59 -7.03
CA ALA A 8 28.72 -9.74 -7.50
C ALA A 8 29.17 -8.68 -6.47
N GLN A 9 28.39 -8.45 -5.41
CA GLN A 9 28.74 -7.54 -4.31
C GLN A 9 29.46 -8.25 -3.15
N ALA A 10 29.61 -9.59 -3.19
CA ALA A 10 30.16 -10.37 -2.09
C ALA A 10 31.54 -9.87 -1.62
N ASP A 11 32.42 -9.54 -2.55
CA ASP A 11 33.78 -9.03 -2.25
C ASP A 11 33.73 -7.60 -1.68
N GLU A 12 32.84 -6.74 -2.17
CA GLU A 12 32.68 -5.35 -1.69
C GLU A 12 32.24 -5.34 -0.24
N TYR A 13 31.26 -6.19 0.13
CA TYR A 13 30.75 -6.30 1.49
C TYR A 13 31.53 -7.31 2.36
N LYS A 14 32.50 -8.02 1.80
CA LYS A 14 33.30 -9.07 2.49
C LYS A 14 32.41 -10.17 3.09
N ILE A 15 31.38 -10.56 2.37
CA ILE A 15 30.43 -11.59 2.78
C ILE A 15 30.72 -12.87 2.00
N SER A 16 30.79 -13.98 2.74
CA SER A 16 30.91 -15.33 2.21
C SER A 16 30.04 -16.29 3.01
N LEU A 17 29.72 -17.44 2.44
CA LEU A 17 29.09 -18.52 3.20
C LEU A 17 30.09 -19.12 4.19
N THR A 18 29.63 -19.42 5.39
CA THR A 18 30.40 -20.22 6.35
C THR A 18 30.44 -21.69 5.90
N ALA A 19 31.35 -22.48 6.50
CA ALA A 19 31.42 -23.91 6.21
C ALA A 19 30.10 -24.64 6.54
N GLU A 20 29.37 -24.19 7.58
CA GLU A 20 28.08 -24.76 7.96
C GLU A 20 26.99 -24.40 6.94
N GLU A 21 26.94 -23.14 6.48
CA GLU A 21 25.98 -22.70 5.45
C GLU A 21 26.24 -23.40 4.11
N GLN A 22 27.50 -23.66 3.75
CA GLN A 22 27.86 -24.43 2.57
C GLN A 22 27.41 -25.89 2.70
N ALA A 23 27.72 -26.54 3.81
CA ALA A 23 27.34 -27.92 4.06
C ALA A 23 25.81 -28.11 4.08
N GLN A 24 25.07 -27.13 4.63
CA GLN A 24 23.61 -27.16 4.61
C GLN A 24 23.08 -27.06 3.17
N ALA A 25 23.58 -26.14 2.36
CA ALA A 25 23.18 -25.98 0.97
C ALA A 25 23.53 -27.23 0.13
N GLU A 26 24.65 -27.87 0.40
CA GLU A 26 25.05 -29.13 -0.23
C GLU A 26 24.10 -30.29 0.13
N GLN A 27 23.75 -30.42 1.42
CA GLN A 27 22.82 -31.45 1.87
C GLN A 27 21.41 -31.26 1.25
N GLU A 28 20.90 -30.03 1.26
CA GLU A 28 19.61 -29.71 0.64
C GLU A 28 19.62 -29.99 -0.87
N ALA A 29 20.76 -29.73 -1.53
CA ALA A 29 20.94 -30.02 -2.95
C ALA A 29 20.94 -31.51 -3.25
N GLU A 30 21.62 -32.30 -2.41
CA GLU A 30 21.68 -33.76 -2.52
C GLU A 30 20.29 -34.38 -2.31
N ASP A 31 19.58 -33.92 -1.26
CA ASP A 31 18.22 -34.38 -0.96
C ASP A 31 17.26 -34.05 -2.11
N PHE A 32 17.36 -32.82 -2.67
CA PHE A 32 16.56 -32.43 -3.84
C PHE A 32 16.87 -33.29 -5.06
N TYR A 33 18.16 -33.45 -5.42
CA TYR A 33 18.56 -34.23 -6.58
C TYR A 33 18.10 -35.68 -6.47
N ASN A 34 18.25 -36.29 -5.30
CA ASN A 34 17.84 -37.68 -5.01
C ASN A 34 16.31 -37.85 -4.97
N SER A 35 15.56 -36.76 -4.83
CA SER A 35 14.08 -36.79 -4.90
C SER A 35 13.53 -36.86 -6.32
N LEU A 36 14.35 -36.56 -7.32
CA LEU A 36 13.96 -36.54 -8.72
C LEU A 36 13.98 -37.95 -9.33
N THR A 37 13.02 -38.21 -10.20
CA THR A 37 12.97 -39.48 -10.98
C THR A 37 13.93 -39.42 -12.17
N ASP A 38 14.33 -40.58 -12.67
CA ASP A 38 15.16 -40.69 -13.88
C ASP A 38 14.53 -39.96 -15.09
N GLU A 39 13.19 -39.96 -15.19
CA GLU A 39 12.45 -39.28 -16.23
C GLU A 39 12.59 -37.75 -16.11
N GLN A 40 12.41 -37.21 -14.89
CA GLN A 40 12.58 -35.79 -14.59
C GLN A 40 14.02 -35.32 -14.83
N LEU A 41 15.01 -36.11 -14.44
CA LEU A 41 16.42 -35.81 -14.71
C LEU A 41 16.72 -35.78 -16.21
N LYS A 42 16.14 -36.71 -16.95
CA LYS A 42 16.28 -36.77 -18.41
C LYS A 42 15.60 -35.61 -19.12
N GLU A 43 14.38 -35.23 -18.68
CA GLU A 43 13.62 -34.13 -19.26
C GLU A 43 14.26 -32.78 -18.99
N THR A 44 14.77 -32.56 -17.78
CA THR A 44 15.39 -31.30 -17.38
C THR A 44 16.84 -31.18 -17.85
N GLY A 45 17.51 -32.29 -18.11
CA GLY A 45 18.96 -32.31 -18.37
C GLY A 45 19.79 -31.84 -17.19
N MET A 46 19.25 -31.95 -15.96
CA MET A 46 19.89 -31.45 -14.75
C MET A 46 21.14 -32.25 -14.42
N GLU A 47 22.28 -31.56 -14.29
CA GLU A 47 23.52 -32.15 -13.82
C GLU A 47 23.55 -32.21 -12.29
N ALA A 48 24.26 -33.19 -11.72
CA ALA A 48 24.25 -33.48 -10.27
C ALA A 48 24.78 -32.30 -9.41
N ASP A 49 25.63 -31.43 -9.96
CA ASP A 49 26.19 -30.26 -9.29
C ASP A 49 25.30 -29.00 -9.40
N THR A 50 24.32 -29.02 -10.30
CA THR A 50 23.45 -27.86 -10.55
C THR A 50 22.66 -27.41 -9.32
N PRO A 51 22.00 -28.29 -8.56
CA PRO A 51 21.29 -27.89 -7.34
C PRO A 51 22.21 -27.26 -6.29
N SER A 52 23.40 -27.87 -6.06
CA SER A 52 24.38 -27.36 -5.08
C SER A 52 24.83 -25.94 -5.43
N ARG A 53 25.19 -25.69 -6.69
CA ARG A 53 25.57 -24.35 -7.15
C ARG A 53 24.44 -23.35 -6.97
N VAL A 54 23.20 -23.71 -7.35
CA VAL A 54 22.03 -22.80 -7.25
C VAL A 54 21.71 -22.49 -5.79
N LEU A 55 21.72 -23.48 -4.91
CA LEU A 55 21.39 -23.28 -3.50
C LEU A 55 22.48 -22.47 -2.78
N GLN A 56 23.76 -22.71 -3.05
CA GLN A 56 24.84 -21.88 -2.51
C GLN A 56 24.77 -20.43 -3.01
N GLU A 57 24.49 -20.22 -4.31
CA GLU A 57 24.28 -18.88 -4.86
C GLU A 57 23.09 -18.16 -4.20
N ASN A 58 21.98 -18.85 -3.99
CA ASN A 58 20.81 -18.28 -3.33
C ASN A 58 21.08 -17.95 -1.86
N ALA A 59 21.77 -18.84 -1.14
CA ALA A 59 22.16 -18.60 0.25
C ALA A 59 23.10 -17.38 0.38
N LEU A 60 24.10 -17.25 -0.52
CA LEU A 60 24.99 -16.10 -0.54
C LEU A 60 24.24 -14.81 -0.89
N ALA A 61 23.37 -14.86 -1.91
CA ALA A 61 22.57 -13.70 -2.31
C ALA A 61 21.65 -13.24 -1.17
N LYS A 62 21.01 -14.20 -0.47
CA LYS A 62 20.19 -13.89 0.71
C LYS A 62 21.01 -13.21 1.80
N LYS A 63 22.17 -13.71 2.11
CA LYS A 63 23.06 -13.15 3.15
C LYS A 63 23.48 -11.72 2.82
N ILE A 64 23.78 -11.44 1.54
CA ILE A 64 24.09 -10.09 1.08
C ILE A 64 22.87 -9.19 1.16
N TYR A 65 21.70 -9.69 0.73
CA TYR A 65 20.42 -8.97 0.84
C TYR A 65 20.14 -8.58 2.29
N ASP A 66 20.19 -9.54 3.21
CA ASP A 66 19.94 -9.30 4.64
C ASP A 66 20.91 -8.25 5.21
N HIS A 67 22.18 -8.26 4.78
CA HIS A 67 23.18 -7.28 5.20
C HIS A 67 22.84 -5.87 4.67
N VAL A 68 22.58 -5.71 3.38
CA VAL A 68 22.30 -4.38 2.82
C VAL A 68 20.96 -3.83 3.30
N MET A 69 20.00 -4.70 3.60
CA MET A 69 18.72 -4.30 4.17
C MET A 69 18.82 -3.90 5.65
N SER A 70 19.82 -4.40 6.38
CA SER A 70 20.09 -3.94 7.75
C SER A 70 20.56 -2.49 7.82
N ASP A 71 21.12 -1.98 6.72
CA ASP A 71 21.53 -0.58 6.58
C ASP A 71 20.42 0.34 6.08
N SER A 72 19.24 -0.23 5.75
CA SER A 72 18.09 0.55 5.36
C SER A 72 17.60 1.39 6.54
N SER A 73 17.62 2.71 6.37
CA SER A 73 17.10 3.67 7.35
C SER A 73 15.63 4.07 7.05
N ALA A 74 14.87 3.19 6.41
CA ALA A 74 13.48 3.44 6.07
C ALA A 74 12.60 3.47 7.33
N GLU A 75 12.75 4.52 8.14
CA GLU A 75 11.86 4.77 9.29
C GLU A 75 10.68 5.62 8.81
N VAL A 76 9.49 5.03 8.84
CA VAL A 76 8.22 5.74 8.66
C VAL A 76 7.72 6.15 10.05
N SER A 77 7.53 7.45 10.28
CA SER A 77 6.99 7.96 11.54
C SER A 77 5.49 7.63 11.67
N ASP A 78 4.98 7.60 12.90
CA ASP A 78 3.54 7.41 13.15
C ASP A 78 2.72 8.53 12.51
N GLU A 79 3.25 9.75 12.46
CA GLU A 79 2.61 10.90 11.81
C GLU A 79 2.47 10.71 10.29
N GLN A 80 3.50 10.17 9.62
CA GLN A 80 3.45 9.86 8.18
C GLN A 80 2.48 8.72 7.87
N ALA A 81 2.39 7.77 8.80
CA ALA A 81 1.54 6.58 8.63
C ALA A 81 0.12 6.77 9.16
N ARG A 82 -0.17 7.92 9.82
CA ARG A 82 -1.46 8.13 10.48
C ARG A 82 -2.63 7.88 9.52
N MET A 83 -3.55 7.07 10.00
CA MET A 83 -4.85 6.84 9.40
C MET A 83 -5.92 7.43 10.32
N THR A 84 -6.79 8.23 9.75
CA THR A 84 -7.91 8.87 10.46
C THR A 84 -9.21 8.22 10.05
N THR A 85 -10.03 7.84 11.03
CA THR A 85 -11.35 7.23 10.80
C THR A 85 -12.46 8.19 11.20
N PHE A 86 -13.35 8.48 10.28
CA PHE A 86 -14.46 9.40 10.47
C PHE A 86 -15.70 8.94 9.70
N TYR A 87 -16.87 9.43 10.13
CA TYR A 87 -18.10 9.34 9.35
C TYR A 87 -18.29 10.61 8.54
N ASP A 88 -18.79 10.47 7.31
CA ASP A 88 -19.17 11.55 6.43
C ASP A 88 -20.66 11.43 6.13
N MET A 89 -21.39 12.53 6.34
CA MET A 89 -22.77 12.71 5.91
C MET A 89 -22.77 13.75 4.80
N PHE A 90 -23.04 13.30 3.58
CA PHE A 90 -22.87 14.09 2.37
C PHE A 90 -24.21 14.50 1.76
N PHE A 91 -24.32 15.77 1.40
CA PHE A 91 -25.45 16.38 0.70
C PHE A 91 -24.94 16.84 -0.67
N GLU A 92 -25.08 15.98 -1.66
CA GLU A 92 -24.55 16.22 -2.99
C GLU A 92 -25.22 17.38 -3.70
N CYS A 93 -24.42 18.16 -4.45
CA CYS A 93 -24.90 19.27 -5.28
C CYS A 93 -24.82 18.97 -6.78
N TYR A 94 -24.75 17.72 -7.16
CA TYR A 94 -24.70 17.25 -8.54
C TYR A 94 -25.51 15.94 -8.68
N TYR A 95 -25.64 15.47 -9.91
CA TYR A 95 -26.09 14.12 -10.24
C TYR A 95 -25.37 13.63 -11.50
N GLU A 96 -25.38 12.34 -11.71
CA GLU A 96 -24.88 11.73 -12.94
C GLU A 96 -26.06 11.52 -13.89
N ASP A 97 -25.91 12.00 -15.14
CA ASP A 97 -26.92 11.81 -16.17
C ASP A 97 -26.88 10.39 -16.77
N ASP A 98 -27.85 10.07 -17.64
CA ASP A 98 -27.96 8.75 -18.28
C ASP A 98 -26.74 8.38 -19.17
N PHE A 99 -25.85 9.35 -19.43
CA PHE A 99 -24.62 9.19 -20.22
C PHE A 99 -23.36 9.16 -19.36
N GLY A 100 -23.48 9.23 -18.03
CA GLY A 100 -22.35 9.23 -17.09
C GLY A 100 -21.70 10.59 -16.91
N ASN A 101 -22.32 11.69 -17.35
CA ASN A 101 -21.81 13.04 -17.13
C ASN A 101 -22.25 13.60 -15.78
N ILE A 102 -21.32 14.26 -15.08
CA ILE A 102 -21.62 14.98 -13.85
C ILE A 102 -22.33 16.30 -14.20
N VAL A 103 -23.52 16.47 -13.66
CA VAL A 103 -24.35 17.67 -13.86
C VAL A 103 -24.60 18.36 -12.53
N VAL A 104 -24.09 19.58 -12.38
CA VAL A 104 -24.28 20.39 -11.17
C VAL A 104 -25.74 20.82 -11.07
N TYR A 105 -26.31 20.75 -9.86
CA TYR A 105 -27.68 21.20 -9.60
C TYR A 105 -27.86 22.70 -9.87
N SER A 106 -29.13 23.10 -10.09
CA SER A 106 -29.49 24.51 -10.13
C SER A 106 -29.22 25.21 -8.79
N LYS A 107 -29.06 26.54 -8.83
CA LYS A 107 -28.84 27.34 -7.61
C LYS A 107 -29.90 27.11 -6.54
N ASP A 108 -31.16 26.97 -6.94
CA ASP A 108 -32.28 26.71 -6.00
C ASP A 108 -32.12 25.33 -5.35
N LYS A 109 -31.70 24.32 -6.12
CA LYS A 109 -31.50 22.96 -5.61
C LYS A 109 -30.26 22.90 -4.69
N ILE A 110 -29.19 23.63 -5.00
CA ILE A 110 -28.00 23.77 -4.14
C ILE A 110 -28.42 24.41 -2.80
N ALA A 111 -29.22 25.48 -2.84
CA ALA A 111 -29.73 26.12 -1.63
C ALA A 111 -30.61 25.18 -0.79
N GLU A 112 -31.43 24.33 -1.43
CA GLU A 112 -32.18 23.28 -0.76
C GLU A 112 -31.26 22.25 -0.07
N GLN A 113 -30.19 21.82 -0.72
CA GLN A 113 -29.20 20.89 -0.14
C GLN A 113 -28.50 21.52 1.07
N LYS A 114 -28.12 22.80 0.96
CA LYS A 114 -27.55 23.51 2.11
C LYS A 114 -28.50 23.56 3.28
N GLN A 115 -29.78 23.90 3.04
CA GLN A 115 -30.78 23.94 4.09
C GLN A 115 -30.94 22.56 4.77
N LYS A 116 -30.97 21.48 3.98
CA LYS A 116 -30.99 20.10 4.53
C LYS A 116 -29.80 19.78 5.40
N ALA A 117 -28.61 20.21 4.99
CA ALA A 117 -27.39 20.01 5.77
C ALA A 117 -27.46 20.78 7.11
N ASP A 118 -27.89 22.05 7.08
CA ASP A 118 -28.04 22.88 8.28
C ASP A 118 -29.10 22.31 9.26
N GLU A 119 -30.22 21.81 8.73
CA GLU A 119 -31.27 21.15 9.52
C GLU A 119 -30.76 19.83 10.13
N ALA A 120 -30.04 19.02 9.36
CA ALA A 120 -29.42 17.79 9.82
C ALA A 120 -28.41 18.05 10.92
N TYR A 121 -27.52 19.03 10.74
CA TYR A 121 -26.54 19.42 11.75
C TYR A 121 -27.22 19.82 13.07
N THR A 122 -28.28 20.64 12.99
CA THR A 122 -29.03 21.06 14.18
C THR A 122 -29.67 19.87 14.89
N SER A 123 -30.28 18.97 14.14
CA SER A 123 -30.89 17.74 14.66
C SER A 123 -29.86 16.82 15.32
N ILE A 124 -28.71 16.61 14.66
CA ILE A 124 -27.63 15.75 15.16
C ILE A 124 -27.07 16.32 16.46
N LYS A 125 -26.81 17.62 16.53
CA LYS A 125 -26.36 18.27 17.78
C LYS A 125 -27.30 18.04 18.94
N GLN A 126 -28.61 18.14 18.71
CA GLN A 126 -29.60 17.87 19.75
C GLN A 126 -29.55 16.40 20.19
N GLN A 127 -29.49 15.47 19.23
CA GLN A 127 -29.46 14.04 19.55
C GLN A 127 -28.15 13.60 20.22
N LEU A 128 -27.01 14.19 19.85
CA LEU A 128 -25.72 13.94 20.52
C LEU A 128 -25.71 14.48 21.96
N SER A 129 -26.44 15.57 22.25
CA SER A 129 -26.62 16.04 23.61
C SER A 129 -27.35 15.01 24.49
N ASP A 130 -28.29 14.27 23.91
CA ASP A 130 -29.07 13.24 24.59
C ASP A 130 -28.35 11.88 24.61
N ASN A 131 -27.57 11.58 23.59
CA ASN A 131 -26.77 10.35 23.42
C ASN A 131 -25.41 10.65 22.80
N PRO A 132 -24.35 10.89 23.60
CA PRO A 132 -23.01 11.24 23.11
C PRO A 132 -22.33 10.17 22.24
N ASN A 133 -22.79 8.92 22.29
CA ASN A 133 -22.24 7.81 21.50
C ASN A 133 -23.01 7.58 20.19
N LEU A 134 -23.86 8.52 19.79
CA LEU A 134 -24.64 8.39 18.56
C LEU A 134 -23.73 8.44 17.32
N ASN A 135 -23.96 7.51 16.40
CA ASN A 135 -23.27 7.46 15.13
C ASN A 135 -24.12 8.15 14.05
N ILE A 136 -23.57 9.16 13.38
CA ILE A 136 -24.30 9.94 12.38
C ILE A 136 -24.66 9.13 11.11
N THR A 137 -23.95 8.05 10.80
CA THR A 137 -24.30 7.17 9.67
C THR A 137 -25.71 6.59 9.85
N PHE A 138 -26.07 6.22 11.08
CA PHE A 138 -27.40 5.73 11.38
C PHE A 138 -28.47 6.80 11.09
N LEU A 139 -28.20 8.06 11.42
CA LEU A 139 -29.10 9.18 11.14
C LEU A 139 -29.21 9.47 9.64
N GLY A 140 -28.12 9.33 8.89
CA GLY A 140 -28.12 9.43 7.43
C GLY A 140 -29.10 8.45 6.79
N HIS A 141 -29.07 7.20 7.20
CA HIS A 141 -29.99 6.17 6.69
C HIS A 141 -31.45 6.44 7.05
N THR A 142 -31.74 6.94 8.26
CA THR A 142 -33.12 7.22 8.69
C THR A 142 -33.70 8.46 8.05
N ASN A 143 -32.89 9.41 7.63
CA ASN A 143 -33.31 10.68 7.02
C ASN A 143 -33.29 10.65 5.48
N SER A 144 -33.12 9.49 4.85
CA SER A 144 -33.09 9.32 3.40
C SER A 144 -32.02 10.18 2.71
N LEU A 145 -30.88 10.36 3.36
CA LEU A 145 -29.72 11.02 2.77
C LEU A 145 -29.06 10.10 1.75
N GLN A 146 -28.58 10.67 0.66
CA GLN A 146 -28.02 9.90 -0.44
C GLN A 146 -26.75 9.16 -0.05
N TYR A 147 -25.96 9.76 0.83
CA TYR A 147 -24.72 9.14 1.30
C TYR A 147 -24.45 9.45 2.77
N ALA A 148 -24.17 8.41 3.53
CA ALA A 148 -23.57 8.48 4.84
C ALA A 148 -22.68 7.25 5.02
N GLY A 149 -21.40 7.43 5.25
CA GLY A 149 -20.43 6.34 5.31
C GLY A 149 -19.29 6.59 6.27
N SER A 150 -18.61 5.49 6.61
CA SER A 150 -17.36 5.53 7.38
C SER A 150 -16.17 5.46 6.44
N HIS A 151 -15.18 6.29 6.67
CA HIS A 151 -13.93 6.35 5.94
C HIS A 151 -12.76 6.16 6.89
N THR A 152 -11.73 5.47 6.42
CA THR A 152 -10.41 5.41 7.06
C THR A 152 -9.40 5.82 6.03
N MET A 153 -8.79 6.99 6.21
CA MET A 153 -7.99 7.65 5.18
C MET A 153 -6.69 8.21 5.77
N SER A 154 -5.64 8.23 4.95
CA SER A 154 -4.43 8.97 5.26
C SER A 154 -4.64 10.47 5.04
N LYS A 155 -3.70 11.27 5.54
CA LYS A 155 -3.69 12.73 5.31
C LYS A 155 -3.79 13.09 3.83
N ASP A 156 -3.00 12.43 2.99
CA ASP A 156 -2.95 12.71 1.55
C ASP A 156 -4.25 12.33 0.85
N GLN A 157 -4.86 11.21 1.26
CA GLN A 157 -6.16 10.79 0.74
C GLN A 157 -7.29 11.76 1.14
N ILE A 158 -7.27 12.29 2.37
CA ILE A 158 -8.24 13.31 2.79
C ILE A 158 -8.03 14.60 1.98
N LEU A 159 -6.78 15.03 1.82
CA LEU A 159 -6.46 16.23 1.04
C LEU A 159 -6.90 16.11 -0.43
N GLU A 160 -6.65 14.95 -1.04
CA GLU A 160 -7.03 14.69 -2.43
C GLU A 160 -8.55 14.61 -2.61
N SER A 161 -9.26 13.98 -1.67
CA SER A 161 -10.70 13.72 -1.80
C SER A 161 -11.57 14.91 -1.40
N TYR A 162 -11.14 15.70 -0.40
CA TYR A 162 -11.96 16.73 0.23
C TYR A 162 -11.34 18.13 0.24
N GLY A 163 -10.03 18.24 -0.01
CA GLY A 163 -9.31 19.51 0.03
C GLY A 163 -8.82 19.93 1.42
N GLN A 164 -8.11 21.07 1.44
CA GLN A 164 -7.37 21.54 2.62
C GLN A 164 -8.29 21.92 3.79
N GLU A 165 -9.42 22.56 3.53
CA GLU A 165 -10.35 23.04 4.58
C GLU A 165 -10.92 21.87 5.39
N VAL A 166 -11.29 20.77 4.72
CA VAL A 166 -11.78 19.55 5.38
C VAL A 166 -10.66 18.89 6.17
N LEU A 167 -9.46 18.80 5.59
CA LEU A 167 -8.30 18.25 6.27
C LEU A 167 -7.99 19.00 7.57
N ASP A 168 -7.93 20.34 7.52
CA ASP A 168 -7.66 21.16 8.68
C ASP A 168 -8.75 20.98 9.74
N THR A 169 -10.02 20.96 9.33
CA THR A 169 -11.14 20.72 10.24
C THR A 169 -11.05 19.37 10.93
N LEU A 170 -10.83 18.29 10.16
CA LEU A 170 -10.74 16.94 10.73
C LEU A 170 -9.56 16.80 11.69
N TYR A 171 -8.43 17.46 11.41
CA TYR A 171 -7.24 17.38 12.26
C TYR A 171 -7.33 18.25 13.53
N ASP A 172 -8.24 19.22 13.57
CA ASP A 172 -8.58 20.01 14.78
C ASP A 172 -9.64 19.33 15.67
N MET A 173 -10.31 18.27 15.16
CA MET A 173 -11.34 17.53 15.90
C MET A 173 -10.72 16.50 16.87
N GLN A 174 -11.46 16.19 17.94
CA GLN A 174 -11.19 15.06 18.83
C GLN A 174 -12.14 13.89 18.52
N ASP A 175 -11.80 12.72 19.04
CA ASP A 175 -12.65 11.53 18.90
C ASP A 175 -14.06 11.81 19.48
N GLY A 176 -15.08 11.56 18.68
CA GLY A 176 -16.48 11.82 19.00
C GLY A 176 -17.01 13.20 18.57
N ASP A 177 -16.12 14.15 18.21
CA ASP A 177 -16.53 15.47 17.75
C ASP A 177 -17.31 15.41 16.44
N ILE A 178 -18.18 16.41 16.26
CA ILE A 178 -18.89 16.65 14.99
C ILE A 178 -18.48 18.01 14.41
N SER A 179 -18.20 18.04 13.10
CA SER A 179 -17.91 19.28 12.39
C SER A 179 -19.18 20.15 12.25
N GLN A 180 -18.99 21.41 11.95
CA GLN A 180 -20.05 22.21 11.32
C GLN A 180 -20.30 21.71 9.91
N VAL A 181 -21.32 22.27 9.22
CA VAL A 181 -21.54 22.03 7.80
C VAL A 181 -20.38 22.66 7.03
N ILE A 182 -19.68 21.86 6.25
CA ILE A 182 -18.56 22.31 5.41
C ILE A 182 -19.00 22.24 3.95
N GLU A 183 -18.78 23.32 3.21
CA GLU A 183 -19.02 23.39 1.77
C GLU A 183 -17.77 22.91 1.03
N THR A 184 -17.94 22.00 0.07
CA THR A 184 -16.92 21.56 -0.86
C THR A 184 -17.37 21.81 -2.29
N GLU A 185 -16.52 21.55 -3.27
CA GLU A 185 -16.88 21.65 -4.69
C GLU A 185 -18.07 20.78 -5.06
N ASN A 186 -18.24 19.64 -4.38
CA ASN A 186 -19.25 18.63 -4.70
C ASN A 186 -20.54 18.74 -3.88
N GLY A 187 -20.57 19.54 -2.81
CA GLY A 187 -21.73 19.71 -1.95
C GLY A 187 -21.38 20.06 -0.50
N TYR A 188 -22.24 19.65 0.42
CA TYR A 188 -22.11 19.94 1.85
C TYR A 188 -21.86 18.67 2.63
N HIS A 189 -20.97 18.75 3.61
CA HIS A 189 -20.56 17.62 4.45
C HIS A 189 -20.74 17.95 5.92
N ILE A 190 -21.07 16.92 6.70
CA ILE A 190 -20.98 16.92 8.17
C ILE A 190 -20.16 15.70 8.55
N PHE A 191 -19.04 15.93 9.23
CA PHE A 191 -18.14 14.86 9.67
C PHE A 191 -18.33 14.58 11.17
N GLN A 192 -18.20 13.30 11.52
CA GLN A 192 -18.03 12.88 12.91
C GLN A 192 -16.72 12.13 13.04
N MET A 193 -15.82 12.61 13.89
CA MET A 193 -14.56 11.93 14.17
C MET A 193 -14.83 10.65 14.94
N THR A 194 -14.32 9.53 14.44
CA THR A 194 -14.32 8.27 15.18
C THR A 194 -13.00 8.08 15.89
N TYR A 195 -11.90 8.16 15.12
CA TYR A 195 -10.54 8.10 15.61
C TYR A 195 -9.67 9.07 14.82
N LEU A 196 -9.16 10.12 15.45
CA LEU A 196 -8.17 11.02 14.83
C LEU A 196 -6.91 10.24 14.46
N THR A 197 -6.55 9.28 15.30
CA THR A 197 -5.53 8.28 15.00
C THR A 197 -6.12 6.89 15.20
N ASP A 198 -6.47 6.21 14.12
CA ASP A 198 -6.85 4.81 14.17
C ASP A 198 -5.57 3.97 14.32
N GLU A 199 -5.28 3.53 15.55
CA GLU A 199 -4.04 2.83 15.87
C GLU A 199 -3.85 1.57 15.02
N LYS A 200 -4.91 0.80 14.79
CA LYS A 200 -4.85 -0.43 14.01
C LYS A 200 -4.58 -0.16 12.53
N ALA A 201 -5.31 0.78 11.95
CA ALA A 201 -5.12 1.17 10.56
C ALA A 201 -3.76 1.85 10.36
N THR A 202 -3.33 2.69 11.30
CA THR A 202 -2.02 3.36 11.29
C THR A 202 -0.88 2.34 11.35
N ALA A 203 -0.97 1.33 12.22
CA ALA A 203 0.05 0.28 12.30
C ALA A 203 0.14 -0.53 10.99
N ALA A 204 -1.00 -0.85 10.36
CA ALA A 204 -1.03 -1.54 9.07
C ALA A 204 -0.43 -0.68 7.95
N ASN A 205 -0.81 0.60 7.86
CA ASN A 205 -0.27 1.55 6.89
C ASN A 205 1.24 1.78 7.08
N LYS A 206 1.69 1.87 8.34
CA LYS A 206 3.12 1.99 8.67
C LYS A 206 3.93 0.80 8.15
N ALA A 207 3.40 -0.41 8.32
CA ALA A 207 4.06 -1.62 7.82
C ALA A 207 4.15 -1.62 6.28
N GLU A 208 3.09 -1.18 5.59
CA GLU A 208 3.08 -1.08 4.13
C GLU A 208 4.06 -0.01 3.63
N LEU A 209 4.01 1.20 4.16
CA LEU A 209 4.93 2.29 3.81
C LEU A 209 6.40 1.93 4.09
N THR A 210 6.66 1.23 5.21
CA THR A 210 8.02 0.74 5.53
C THR A 210 8.48 -0.28 4.51
N LYS A 211 7.60 -1.19 4.10
CA LYS A 211 7.89 -2.17 3.05
C LYS A 211 8.18 -1.47 1.71
N GLU A 212 7.35 -0.53 1.29
CA GLU A 212 7.54 0.24 0.06
C GLU A 212 8.87 1.00 0.07
N ALA A 213 9.22 1.65 1.18
CA ALA A 213 10.47 2.36 1.33
C ALA A 213 11.69 1.41 1.27
N ASN A 214 11.60 0.23 1.88
CA ASN A 214 12.62 -0.80 1.79
C ASN A 214 12.74 -1.36 0.37
N ASP A 215 11.63 -1.62 -0.31
CA ASP A 215 11.63 -2.08 -1.70
C ASP A 215 12.26 -1.02 -2.63
N ALA A 216 11.93 0.26 -2.43
CA ALA A 216 12.54 1.37 -3.17
C ALA A 216 14.04 1.49 -2.92
N TYR A 217 14.47 1.37 -1.66
CA TYR A 217 15.90 1.36 -1.30
C TYR A 217 16.66 0.23 -2.00
N PHE A 218 16.14 -1.00 -1.92
CA PHE A 218 16.75 -2.15 -2.56
C PHE A 218 16.78 -2.02 -4.10
N ASN A 219 15.71 -1.56 -4.71
CA ASN A 219 15.63 -1.35 -6.16
C ASN A 219 16.65 -0.30 -6.64
N ASN A 220 16.90 0.76 -5.85
CA ASN A 220 17.94 1.74 -6.15
C ASN A 220 19.35 1.13 -6.08
N LEU A 221 19.63 0.31 -5.05
CA LEU A 221 20.90 -0.42 -4.96
C LEU A 221 21.08 -1.34 -6.16
N LEU A 222 20.07 -2.16 -6.46
CA LEU A 222 20.08 -3.11 -7.57
C LEU A 222 20.33 -2.40 -8.91
N THR A 223 19.65 -1.30 -9.17
CA THR A 223 19.84 -0.48 -10.37
C THR A 223 21.27 0.01 -10.49
N ASN A 224 21.85 0.50 -9.39
CA ASN A 224 23.23 0.96 -9.35
C ASN A 224 24.23 -0.18 -9.61
N TRP A 225 24.02 -1.35 -9.02
CA TRP A 225 24.91 -2.50 -9.23
C TRP A 225 24.83 -3.03 -10.67
N VAL A 226 23.63 -3.18 -11.19
CA VAL A 226 23.43 -3.64 -12.57
C VAL A 226 24.05 -2.67 -13.56
N SER A 227 23.92 -1.36 -13.36
CA SER A 227 24.51 -0.34 -14.23
C SER A 227 26.04 -0.31 -14.21
N LYS A 228 26.68 -0.75 -13.11
CA LYS A 228 28.13 -0.92 -13.03
C LYS A 228 28.62 -2.15 -13.82
N ILE A 229 27.81 -3.21 -13.85
CA ILE A 229 28.13 -4.47 -14.56
C ILE A 229 27.89 -4.30 -16.06
N ASP A 230 26.77 -3.70 -16.42
CA ASP A 230 26.36 -3.45 -17.81
C ASP A 230 25.63 -2.11 -17.91
N LYS A 231 26.31 -1.09 -18.45
CA LYS A 231 25.75 0.28 -18.59
C LYS A 231 24.54 0.35 -19.54
N ASP A 232 24.45 -0.58 -20.45
CA ASP A 232 23.40 -0.65 -21.46
C ASP A 232 22.32 -1.69 -21.11
N TYR A 233 22.40 -2.26 -19.88
CA TYR A 233 21.44 -3.27 -19.46
C TYR A 233 20.02 -2.73 -19.49
N THR A 234 19.21 -3.37 -20.30
CA THR A 234 17.74 -3.28 -20.22
C THR A 234 17.17 -4.69 -20.34
N TYR A 235 16.07 -4.96 -19.65
CA TYR A 235 15.40 -6.26 -19.75
C TYR A 235 15.13 -6.65 -21.19
N SER A 236 14.65 -5.73 -22.02
CA SER A 236 14.33 -5.95 -23.42
C SER A 236 15.54 -6.25 -24.31
N LYS A 237 16.74 -5.79 -23.93
CA LYS A 237 17.98 -6.08 -24.67
C LYS A 237 18.68 -7.34 -24.18
N SER A 238 18.51 -7.71 -22.92
CA SER A 238 19.25 -8.79 -22.27
C SER A 238 18.50 -10.12 -22.24
N VAL A 239 17.19 -10.10 -22.47
CA VAL A 239 16.37 -11.30 -22.57
C VAL A 239 16.16 -11.63 -24.05
N ASN A 240 16.60 -12.83 -24.45
CA ASN A 240 16.21 -13.37 -25.76
C ASN A 240 14.74 -13.78 -25.71
N THR A 241 13.87 -12.86 -26.14
CA THR A 241 12.42 -13.03 -26.08
C THR A 241 11.93 -14.20 -26.91
N ASP A 242 12.65 -14.55 -27.99
CA ASP A 242 12.29 -15.68 -28.86
C ASP A 242 12.53 -17.00 -28.13
N VAL A 243 13.66 -17.12 -27.40
CA VAL A 243 13.94 -18.28 -26.56
C VAL A 243 13.01 -18.34 -25.37
N TYR A 244 12.74 -17.18 -24.72
CA TYR A 244 11.84 -17.12 -23.57
C TYR A 244 10.40 -17.52 -23.91
N SER A 245 9.93 -17.14 -25.09
CA SER A 245 8.58 -17.50 -25.57
C SER A 245 8.41 -19.00 -25.87
N MET A 246 9.51 -19.74 -26.02
CA MET A 246 9.49 -21.19 -26.24
C MET A 246 9.45 -22.01 -24.95
N ILE A 247 9.66 -21.35 -23.80
CA ILE A 247 9.58 -22.03 -22.49
C ILE A 247 8.11 -22.20 -22.13
N THR A 248 7.61 -23.42 -22.25
CA THR A 248 6.27 -23.81 -21.80
C THR A 248 6.40 -24.61 -20.51
N PHE A 249 5.69 -24.19 -19.48
CA PHE A 249 5.52 -25.01 -18.28
C PHE A 249 4.30 -25.91 -18.50
N ASN A 250 4.54 -27.22 -18.67
CA ASN A 250 3.49 -28.24 -18.72
C ASN A 250 3.12 -28.70 -17.33
#